data_5a621ab7a5abecf65608c7fa3cdd80ce
#
_entry.id   5a621ab7a5abecf65608c7fa3cdd80ce
#
_cell.length_a   1.000
_cell.length_b   1.000
_cell.length_c   1.000
_cell.angle_alpha   90.00
_cell.angle_beta   90.00
_cell.angle_gamma   90.00
#
_symmetry.space_group_name_H-M   'P 1'
#
loop_
_entity.id
_entity.type
_entity.pdbx_description
1 polymer ?
#
loop_
_entity_poly.entity_id
_entity_poly.type
_entity_poly.pdbx_seq_one_letter_code
_entity_poly.pdbx_strand_id
1 'polypeptide(L)'
;VTKTPFDQVIAFICNECDEAAKVLPINQKDFYGETGRVTKGTALALKSRALLYAASPLHNPSNDKAKWEKAATAAYELITKGWYSLPKINKDPLYDANGGNEVLNSPQLIFERRNSASNNFEENNLPISYEQGKTGNVPTQNLVDAFQTKDGKDFDWNSGDDPYANRDPR
;
A
#
# COMPACT_ATOMS: atom_id res chain seq x y z
N VAL A 1 -3.34 8.09 33.42
CA VAL A 1 -4.08 7.27 32.44
C VAL A 1 -3.18 6.13 32.02
N THR A 2 -3.62 4.89 32.25
CA THR A 2 -2.86 3.69 31.88
C THR A 2 -2.99 3.46 30.38
N LYS A 3 -1.87 3.16 29.71
CA LYS A 3 -1.85 2.87 28.28
C LYS A 3 -2.49 1.49 28.01
N THR A 4 -3.44 1.41 27.11
CA THR A 4 -4.07 0.15 26.71
C THR A 4 -3.04 -0.80 26.07
N PRO A 5 -2.98 -2.08 26.42
CA PRO A 5 -2.11 -3.05 25.80
C PRO A 5 -2.33 -3.15 24.27
N PHE A 6 -1.24 -3.32 23.53
CA PHE A 6 -1.27 -3.32 22.06
C PHE A 6 -2.25 -4.36 21.48
N ASP A 7 -2.23 -5.59 21.97
CA ASP A 7 -3.11 -6.66 21.47
C ASP A 7 -4.60 -6.34 21.71
N GLN A 8 -4.94 -5.61 22.76
CA GLN A 8 -6.31 -5.16 23.02
C GLN A 8 -6.74 -4.07 22.01
N VAL A 9 -5.81 -3.17 21.66
CA VAL A 9 -6.06 -2.16 20.63
C VAL A 9 -6.27 -2.82 19.26
N ILE A 10 -5.46 -3.81 18.90
CA ILE A 10 -5.65 -4.57 17.65
C ILE A 10 -6.99 -5.31 17.64
N ALA A 11 -7.36 -5.95 18.74
CA ALA A 11 -8.66 -6.62 18.85
C ALA A 11 -9.84 -5.64 18.68
N PHE A 12 -9.73 -4.46 19.28
CA PHE A 12 -10.72 -3.39 19.12
C PHE A 12 -10.81 -2.95 17.65
N ILE A 13 -9.67 -2.65 16.99
CA ILE A 13 -9.65 -2.26 15.57
C ILE A 13 -10.30 -3.33 14.69
N CYS A 14 -9.98 -4.61 14.92
CA CYS A 14 -10.57 -5.70 14.14
C CYS A 14 -12.09 -5.77 14.31
N ASN A 15 -12.57 -5.63 15.53
CA ASN A 15 -14.00 -5.63 15.84
C ASN A 15 -14.72 -4.47 15.15
N GLU A 16 -14.18 -3.25 15.25
CA GLU A 16 -14.75 -2.07 14.58
C GLU A 16 -14.77 -2.23 13.06
N CYS A 17 -13.72 -2.83 12.47
CA CYS A 17 -13.70 -3.14 11.04
C CYS A 17 -14.79 -4.16 10.66
N ASP A 18 -15.02 -5.18 11.48
CA ASP A 18 -16.06 -6.18 11.24
C ASP A 18 -17.46 -5.59 11.34
N GLU A 19 -17.73 -4.74 12.34
CA GLU A 19 -19.00 -4.03 12.45
C GLU A 19 -19.23 -3.06 11.28
N ALA A 20 -18.21 -2.28 10.93
CA ALA A 20 -18.27 -1.38 9.78
C ALA A 20 -18.53 -2.15 8.47
N ALA A 21 -17.88 -3.30 8.29
CA ALA A 21 -18.08 -4.13 7.09
C ALA A 21 -19.52 -4.68 6.95
N LYS A 22 -20.31 -4.74 8.01
CA LYS A 22 -21.72 -5.16 7.92
C LYS A 22 -22.60 -4.12 7.23
N VAL A 23 -22.31 -2.84 7.44
CA VAL A 23 -23.15 -1.71 6.99
C VAL A 23 -22.60 -0.95 5.79
N LEU A 24 -21.29 -1.01 5.56
CA LEU A 24 -20.66 -0.33 4.43
C LEU A 24 -21.01 -1.00 3.10
N PRO A 25 -21.16 -0.22 2.00
CA PRO A 25 -21.35 -0.75 0.66
C PRO A 25 -20.08 -1.43 0.14
N ILE A 26 -20.25 -2.31 -0.85
CA ILE A 26 -19.15 -3.01 -1.50
C ILE A 26 -18.33 -2.07 -2.37
N ASN A 27 -18.97 -1.16 -3.08
CA ASN A 27 -18.33 -0.25 -4.01
C ASN A 27 -18.77 1.21 -3.78
N GLN A 28 -17.96 2.14 -4.29
CA GLN A 28 -18.20 3.58 -4.11
C GLN A 28 -19.37 4.11 -4.93
N LYS A 29 -19.82 3.39 -5.96
CA LYS A 29 -20.95 3.81 -6.81
C LYS A 29 -22.27 3.82 -6.03
N ASP A 30 -22.34 3.06 -4.93
CA ASP A 30 -23.52 3.02 -4.05
C ASP A 30 -23.67 4.32 -3.24
N PHE A 31 -22.69 5.24 -3.30
CA PHE A 31 -22.74 6.57 -2.70
C PHE A 31 -22.90 7.69 -3.76
N TYR A 32 -23.92 7.61 -4.60
CA TYR A 32 -24.23 8.69 -5.57
C TYR A 32 -23.04 9.14 -6.44
N GLY A 33 -22.13 8.24 -6.77
CA GLY A 33 -20.94 8.55 -7.57
C GLY A 33 -19.83 9.24 -6.80
N GLU A 34 -19.93 9.42 -5.48
CA GLU A 34 -18.86 9.98 -4.66
C GLU A 34 -17.74 8.96 -4.46
N THR A 35 -16.63 9.17 -5.11
CA THR A 35 -15.41 8.39 -4.97
C THR A 35 -14.56 8.88 -3.79
N GLY A 36 -13.75 7.99 -3.18
CA GLY A 36 -12.91 8.34 -2.02
C GLY A 36 -13.59 8.11 -0.66
N ARG A 37 -14.81 7.59 -0.61
CA ARG A 37 -15.45 7.14 0.63
C ARG A 37 -15.01 5.73 1.02
N VAL A 38 -15.08 5.44 2.31
CA VAL A 38 -14.77 4.12 2.87
C VAL A 38 -15.81 3.09 2.40
N THR A 39 -15.32 1.92 1.99
CA THR A 39 -16.14 0.80 1.54
C THR A 39 -15.96 -0.42 2.45
N LYS A 40 -16.78 -1.44 2.26
CA LYS A 40 -16.62 -2.75 2.92
C LYS A 40 -15.22 -3.32 2.71
N GLY A 41 -14.70 -3.24 1.50
CA GLY A 41 -13.34 -3.67 1.18
C GLY A 41 -12.27 -2.88 1.91
N THR A 42 -12.46 -1.57 2.11
CA THR A 42 -11.56 -0.73 2.91
C THR A 42 -11.48 -1.21 4.35
N ALA A 43 -12.63 -1.52 4.97
CA ALA A 43 -12.68 -2.02 6.36
C ALA A 43 -11.94 -3.36 6.48
N LEU A 44 -12.19 -4.30 5.57
CA LEU A 44 -11.52 -5.61 5.56
C LEU A 44 -10.00 -5.49 5.28
N ALA A 45 -9.61 -4.61 4.39
CA ALA A 45 -8.19 -4.35 4.11
C ALA A 45 -7.47 -3.74 5.32
N LEU A 46 -8.11 -2.81 6.02
CA LEU A 46 -7.58 -2.23 7.26
C LEU A 46 -7.40 -3.29 8.34
N LYS A 47 -8.39 -4.16 8.54
CA LYS A 47 -8.31 -5.31 9.46
C LYS A 47 -7.13 -6.21 9.13
N SER A 48 -6.99 -6.62 7.87
CA SER A 48 -5.88 -7.45 7.40
C SER A 48 -4.52 -6.79 7.69
N ARG A 49 -4.39 -5.51 7.42
CA ARG A 49 -3.16 -4.74 7.67
C ARG A 49 -2.83 -4.63 9.17
N ALA A 50 -3.82 -4.37 10.01
CA ALA A 50 -3.64 -4.32 11.46
C ALA A 50 -3.15 -5.66 12.02
N LEU A 51 -3.74 -6.76 11.57
CA LEU A 51 -3.33 -8.11 11.96
C LEU A 51 -1.94 -8.47 11.46
N LEU A 52 -1.56 -8.05 10.24
CA LEU A 52 -0.22 -8.26 9.71
C LEU A 52 0.84 -7.54 10.57
N TYR A 53 0.57 -6.30 10.97
CA TYR A 53 1.47 -5.58 11.87
C TYR A 53 1.58 -6.23 13.25
N ALA A 54 0.47 -6.75 13.78
CA ALA A 54 0.47 -7.48 15.04
C ALA A 54 1.23 -8.81 14.98
N ALA A 55 1.33 -9.42 13.79
CA ALA A 55 2.12 -10.63 13.55
C ALA A 55 3.60 -10.35 13.29
N SER A 56 3.99 -9.09 12.99
CA SER A 56 5.36 -8.70 12.66
C SER A 56 6.32 -8.94 13.84
N PRO A 57 7.62 -9.15 13.60
CA PRO A 57 8.61 -9.43 14.65
C PRO A 57 8.62 -8.42 15.80
N LEU A 58 8.33 -7.14 15.52
CA LEU A 58 8.27 -6.08 16.53
C LEU A 58 7.20 -6.35 17.60
N HIS A 59 6.06 -6.89 17.21
CA HIS A 59 4.89 -7.14 18.08
C HIS A 59 4.65 -8.63 18.35
N ASN A 60 5.48 -9.48 17.78
CA ASN A 60 5.41 -10.94 17.89
C ASN A 60 6.82 -11.55 18.02
N PRO A 61 7.60 -11.17 19.04
CA PRO A 61 8.99 -11.61 19.19
C PRO A 61 9.11 -13.14 19.41
N SER A 62 8.06 -13.78 19.89
CA SER A 62 7.99 -15.24 20.04
C SER A 62 7.65 -15.98 18.74
N ASN A 63 7.40 -15.24 17.65
CA ASN A 63 6.95 -15.79 16.37
C ASN A 63 5.71 -16.70 16.49
N ASP A 64 4.72 -16.25 17.27
CA ASP A 64 3.45 -16.95 17.43
C ASP A 64 2.76 -17.11 16.06
N LYS A 65 2.66 -18.34 15.61
CA LYS A 65 2.05 -18.70 14.32
C LYS A 65 0.58 -18.33 14.23
N ALA A 66 -0.15 -18.35 15.36
CA ALA A 66 -1.56 -18.00 15.36
C ALA A 66 -1.81 -16.53 14.96
N LYS A 67 -0.87 -15.61 15.24
CA LYS A 67 -0.94 -14.23 14.77
C LYS A 67 -0.79 -14.16 13.25
N TRP A 68 0.13 -14.92 12.67
CA TRP A 68 0.31 -15.00 11.22
C TRP A 68 -0.89 -15.63 10.51
N GLU A 69 -1.46 -16.69 11.08
CA GLU A 69 -2.66 -17.34 10.55
C GLU A 69 -3.86 -16.37 10.51
N LYS A 70 -4.06 -15.58 11.57
CA LYS A 70 -5.12 -14.55 11.58
C LYS A 70 -4.90 -13.50 10.49
N ALA A 71 -3.68 -13.04 10.31
CA ALA A 71 -3.34 -12.06 9.28
C ALA A 71 -3.59 -12.63 7.87
N ALA A 72 -3.11 -13.87 7.62
CA ALA A 72 -3.30 -14.56 6.36
C ALA A 72 -4.78 -14.82 6.05
N THR A 73 -5.55 -15.26 7.04
CA THR A 73 -6.99 -15.50 6.91
C THR A 73 -7.74 -14.22 6.54
N ALA A 74 -7.45 -13.11 7.20
CA ALA A 74 -8.10 -11.82 6.90
C ALA A 74 -7.75 -11.31 5.48
N ALA A 75 -6.51 -11.49 5.04
CA ALA A 75 -6.12 -11.15 3.68
C ALA A 75 -6.82 -12.05 2.65
N TYR A 76 -6.84 -13.35 2.90
CA TYR A 76 -7.47 -14.33 2.02
C TYR A 76 -8.98 -14.12 1.90
N GLU A 77 -9.64 -13.76 3.01
CA GLU A 77 -11.05 -13.39 2.99
C GLU A 77 -11.34 -12.27 1.98
N LEU A 78 -10.56 -11.20 1.97
CA LEU A 78 -10.74 -10.10 1.03
C LEU A 78 -10.46 -10.53 -0.42
N ILE A 79 -9.39 -11.31 -0.64
CA ILE A 79 -9.02 -11.80 -1.97
C ILE A 79 -10.13 -12.66 -2.57
N THR A 80 -10.71 -13.55 -1.78
CA THR A 80 -11.76 -14.49 -2.25
C THR A 80 -13.10 -13.82 -2.53
N LYS A 81 -13.33 -12.58 -2.09
CA LYS A 81 -14.52 -11.81 -2.47
C LYS A 81 -14.54 -11.46 -3.96
N GLY A 82 -13.39 -11.40 -4.62
CA GLY A 82 -13.32 -11.07 -6.04
C GLY A 82 -13.75 -9.63 -6.40
N TRP A 83 -13.78 -8.73 -5.41
CA TRP A 83 -14.18 -7.33 -5.63
C TRP A 83 -13.08 -6.50 -6.29
N TYR A 84 -11.85 -6.94 -6.13
CA TYR A 84 -10.65 -6.26 -6.64
C TYR A 84 -9.87 -7.23 -7.52
N SER A 85 -9.12 -6.69 -8.47
CA SER A 85 -8.27 -7.49 -9.34
C SER A 85 -7.01 -6.72 -9.72
N LEU A 86 -5.91 -7.45 -9.86
CA LEU A 86 -4.70 -6.86 -10.44
C LEU A 86 -4.85 -6.79 -11.96
N PRO A 87 -4.57 -5.64 -12.59
CA PRO A 87 -4.58 -5.55 -14.05
C PRO A 87 -3.52 -6.48 -14.63
N LYS A 88 -3.79 -7.04 -15.82
CA LYS A 88 -2.77 -7.76 -16.60
C LYS A 88 -1.80 -6.72 -17.13
N ILE A 89 -0.61 -6.67 -16.56
CA ILE A 89 0.36 -5.61 -16.80
C ILE A 89 1.08 -5.84 -18.14
N ASN A 90 0.80 -5.01 -19.13
CA ASN A 90 1.80 -4.61 -20.12
C ASN A 90 2.21 -3.14 -19.96
N LYS A 91 1.43 -2.36 -19.25
CA LYS A 91 1.74 -0.98 -18.81
C LYS A 91 1.07 -0.77 -17.48
N ASP A 92 1.81 -0.36 -16.47
CA ASP A 92 1.22 -0.03 -15.17
C ASP A 92 0.55 1.35 -15.27
N PRO A 93 -0.79 1.43 -15.21
CA PRO A 93 -1.49 2.70 -15.31
C PRO A 93 -1.15 3.65 -14.15
N LEU A 94 -0.59 3.15 -13.04
CA LEU A 94 -0.14 3.99 -11.93
C LEU A 94 1.08 4.84 -12.29
N TYR A 95 1.84 4.43 -13.31
CA TYR A 95 3.03 5.13 -13.79
C TYR A 95 2.87 5.73 -15.19
N ASP A 96 1.71 5.53 -15.83
CA ASP A 96 1.42 6.22 -17.09
C ASP A 96 0.94 7.63 -16.79
N ALA A 97 1.80 8.62 -17.04
CA ALA A 97 1.49 10.04 -16.88
C ALA A 97 0.28 10.49 -17.70
N ASN A 98 -0.12 9.73 -18.74
CA ASN A 98 -1.30 9.97 -19.56
C ASN A 98 -2.54 9.21 -19.07
N GLY A 99 -2.39 8.33 -18.06
CA GLY A 99 -3.45 7.44 -17.58
C GLY A 99 -4.55 8.08 -16.74
N GLY A 100 -4.47 9.36 -16.45
CA GLY A 100 -5.44 10.23 -15.77
C GLY A 100 -6.62 9.55 -15.05
N ASN A 101 -7.69 9.34 -15.78
CA ASN A 101 -8.92 8.75 -15.24
C ASN A 101 -8.88 7.23 -15.05
N GLU A 102 -7.99 6.50 -15.72
CA GLU A 102 -7.89 5.04 -15.60
C GLU A 102 -7.29 4.65 -14.26
N VAL A 103 -6.37 5.44 -13.73
CA VAL A 103 -5.81 5.26 -12.38
C VAL A 103 -6.89 5.39 -11.31
N LEU A 104 -7.75 6.40 -11.44
CA LEU A 104 -8.80 6.72 -10.47
C LEU A 104 -9.91 5.66 -10.39
N ASN A 105 -10.05 4.84 -11.42
CA ASN A 105 -11.05 3.77 -11.50
C ASN A 105 -10.41 2.38 -11.61
N SER A 106 -9.12 2.26 -11.30
CA SER A 106 -8.42 0.99 -11.38
C SER A 106 -9.07 -0.05 -10.49
N PRO A 107 -9.32 -1.27 -10.98
CA PRO A 107 -9.92 -2.35 -10.19
C PRO A 107 -9.02 -2.85 -9.05
N GLN A 108 -7.77 -2.43 -9.00
CA GLN A 108 -6.85 -2.73 -7.89
C GLN A 108 -7.00 -1.79 -6.70
N LEU A 109 -7.62 -0.61 -6.87
CA LEU A 109 -7.76 0.37 -5.81
C LEU A 109 -8.84 -0.03 -4.80
N ILE A 110 -8.43 -0.22 -3.55
CA ILE A 110 -9.35 -0.53 -2.44
C ILE A 110 -9.83 0.76 -1.79
N PHE A 111 -8.94 1.71 -1.59
CA PHE A 111 -9.22 3.01 -1.00
C PHE A 111 -8.21 4.05 -1.48
N GLU A 112 -8.70 5.22 -1.81
CA GLU A 112 -7.87 6.38 -2.15
C GLU A 112 -8.40 7.64 -1.48
N ARG A 113 -7.50 8.49 -1.04
CA ARG A 113 -7.84 9.85 -0.66
C ARG A 113 -7.67 10.75 -1.89
N ARG A 114 -8.74 11.37 -2.31
CA ARG A 114 -8.67 12.39 -3.36
C ARG A 114 -8.29 13.74 -2.79
N ASN A 115 -7.36 14.39 -3.44
CA ASN A 115 -6.97 15.76 -3.15
C ASN A 115 -7.51 16.67 -4.26
N SER A 116 -7.67 17.96 -3.96
CA SER A 116 -7.88 18.97 -4.99
C SER A 116 -6.68 18.99 -5.96
N ALA A 117 -6.91 19.41 -7.20
CA ALA A 117 -5.82 19.61 -8.14
C ALA A 117 -4.78 20.57 -7.54
N SER A 118 -3.51 20.14 -7.53
CA SER A 118 -2.40 20.94 -7.06
C SER A 118 -1.10 20.42 -7.68
N ASN A 119 -0.07 21.25 -7.73
CA ASN A 119 1.26 20.88 -8.21
C ASN A 119 2.17 20.41 -7.08
N ASN A 120 1.63 20.20 -5.87
CA ASN A 120 2.45 19.87 -4.69
C ASN A 120 3.23 18.57 -4.85
N PHE A 121 2.68 17.60 -5.60
CA PHE A 121 3.37 16.33 -5.84
C PHE A 121 4.59 16.56 -6.74
N GLU A 122 4.39 17.22 -7.87
CA GLU A 122 5.44 17.53 -8.84
C GLU A 122 6.52 18.40 -8.21
N GLU A 123 6.14 19.48 -7.55
CA GLU A 123 7.09 20.39 -6.90
C GLU A 123 7.96 19.70 -5.85
N ASN A 124 7.39 18.80 -5.05
CA ASN A 124 8.15 18.10 -4.00
C ASN A 124 9.01 16.95 -4.53
N ASN A 125 8.67 16.37 -5.69
CA ASN A 125 9.40 15.23 -6.26
C ASN A 125 10.38 15.63 -7.36
N LEU A 126 10.17 16.77 -8.03
CA LEU A 126 11.07 17.23 -9.08
C LEU A 126 12.40 17.76 -8.49
N PRO A 127 13.53 17.52 -9.17
CA PRO A 127 14.82 18.09 -8.82
C PRO A 127 14.79 19.62 -8.84
N ILE A 128 15.64 20.26 -8.07
CA ILE A 128 15.78 21.72 -8.01
C ILE A 128 16.16 22.37 -9.35
N SER A 129 16.64 21.57 -10.30
CA SER A 129 16.90 22.01 -11.68
C SER A 129 15.65 22.25 -12.51
N TYR A 130 14.49 21.78 -12.08
CA TYR A 130 13.21 22.07 -12.71
C TYR A 130 12.56 23.28 -12.07
N GLU A 131 11.81 24.04 -12.88
CA GLU A 131 11.06 25.19 -12.38
C GLU A 131 10.11 24.76 -11.25
N GLN A 132 10.21 25.41 -10.09
CA GLN A 132 9.50 25.11 -8.86
C GLN A 132 9.82 23.74 -8.20
N GLY A 133 10.78 22.99 -8.71
CA GLY A 133 11.23 21.74 -8.08
C GLY A 133 11.94 21.99 -6.76
N LYS A 134 11.55 21.24 -5.69
CA LYS A 134 12.05 21.42 -4.32
C LYS A 134 12.97 20.29 -3.86
N THR A 135 13.04 19.19 -4.60
CA THR A 135 13.78 17.97 -4.21
C THR A 135 13.43 17.53 -2.77
N GLY A 136 12.17 17.70 -2.37
CA GLY A 136 11.73 17.47 -0.98
C GLY A 136 11.56 16.00 -0.63
N ASN A 137 11.26 15.15 -1.62
CA ASN A 137 11.08 13.72 -1.46
C ASN A 137 12.16 12.98 -2.24
N VAL A 138 13.07 12.36 -1.53
CA VAL A 138 14.11 11.51 -2.12
C VAL A 138 14.12 10.16 -1.44
N PRO A 139 14.42 9.06 -2.15
CA PRO A 139 14.54 7.75 -1.54
C PRO A 139 15.73 7.73 -0.58
N THR A 140 15.62 6.97 0.49
CA THR A 140 16.78 6.65 1.32
C THR A 140 17.72 5.72 0.57
N GLN A 141 19.02 5.75 0.88
CA GLN A 141 19.99 4.82 0.29
C GLN A 141 19.58 3.36 0.53
N ASN A 142 19.08 3.02 1.71
CA ASN A 142 18.60 1.67 2.02
C ASN A 142 17.46 1.23 1.10
N LEU A 143 16.58 2.15 0.69
CA LEU A 143 15.53 1.82 -0.28
C LEU A 143 16.12 1.57 -1.67
N VAL A 144 17.09 2.39 -2.10
CA VAL A 144 17.79 2.19 -3.38
C VAL A 144 18.52 0.86 -3.38
N ASP A 145 19.19 0.52 -2.28
CA ASP A 145 19.94 -0.72 -2.13
C ASP A 145 19.05 -1.98 -2.13
N ALA A 146 17.80 -1.84 -1.70
CA ALA A 146 16.83 -2.94 -1.69
C ALA A 146 16.30 -3.33 -3.10
N PHE A 147 16.52 -2.49 -4.11
CA PHE A 147 16.18 -2.85 -5.48
C PHE A 147 17.16 -3.87 -6.03
N GLN A 148 16.63 -4.91 -6.66
CA GLN A 148 17.42 -5.97 -7.28
C GLN A 148 18.05 -5.54 -8.61
N THR A 149 18.91 -6.37 -9.13
CA THR A 149 19.41 -6.26 -10.50
C THR A 149 18.30 -6.64 -11.49
N LYS A 150 18.46 -6.27 -12.76
CA LYS A 150 17.54 -6.63 -13.85
C LYS A 150 17.30 -8.14 -13.99
N ASP A 151 18.20 -8.96 -13.47
CA ASP A 151 18.08 -10.43 -13.47
C ASP A 151 17.40 -10.98 -12.19
N GLY A 152 16.84 -10.10 -11.35
CA GLY A 152 16.12 -10.46 -10.12
C GLY A 152 17.03 -10.96 -8.99
N LYS A 153 18.30 -10.60 -8.99
CA LYS A 153 19.28 -10.96 -7.94
C LYS A 153 19.60 -9.76 -7.08
N ASP A 154 19.94 -10.01 -5.83
CA ASP A 154 20.51 -8.97 -4.97
C ASP A 154 21.85 -8.52 -5.53
N PHE A 155 22.14 -7.22 -5.37
CA PHE A 155 23.42 -6.68 -5.83
C PHE A 155 24.57 -7.13 -4.91
N ASP A 156 25.65 -7.66 -5.51
CA ASP A 156 26.87 -7.99 -4.75
C ASP A 156 27.75 -6.75 -4.59
N TRP A 157 27.71 -6.16 -3.41
CA TRP A 157 28.50 -4.98 -3.05
C TRP A 157 30.02 -5.22 -3.05
N ASN A 158 30.47 -6.48 -3.10
CA ASN A 158 31.89 -6.85 -3.14
C ASN A 158 32.38 -7.11 -4.57
N SER A 159 31.54 -7.07 -5.57
CA SER A 159 31.91 -7.35 -6.96
C SER A 159 32.88 -6.32 -7.57
N GLY A 160 32.86 -5.10 -7.05
CA GLY A 160 33.58 -3.96 -7.65
C GLY A 160 32.90 -3.35 -8.86
N ASP A 161 31.72 -3.85 -9.25
CA ASP A 161 30.91 -3.32 -10.35
C ASP A 161 30.21 -2.01 -9.97
N ASP A 162 29.82 -1.23 -10.98
CA ASP A 162 28.98 -0.06 -10.77
C ASP A 162 27.61 -0.47 -10.20
N PRO A 163 27.27 -0.06 -8.97
CA PRO A 163 26.04 -0.48 -8.30
C PRO A 163 24.76 -0.01 -8.97
N TYR A 164 24.86 0.90 -9.95
CA TYR A 164 23.69 1.46 -10.64
C TYR A 164 23.54 0.98 -12.09
N ALA A 165 24.58 0.39 -12.69
CA ALA A 165 24.60 0.04 -14.12
C ALA A 165 23.59 -1.04 -14.53
N ASN A 166 23.27 -1.96 -13.64
CA ASN A 166 22.46 -3.15 -13.92
C ASN A 166 21.25 -3.29 -12.97
N ARG A 167 20.78 -2.19 -12.39
CA ARG A 167 19.56 -2.21 -11.56
C ARG A 167 18.31 -2.44 -12.39
N ASP A 168 17.27 -2.96 -11.75
CA ASP A 168 15.95 -3.07 -12.35
C ASP A 168 15.48 -1.66 -12.77
N PRO A 169 15.10 -1.46 -14.04
CA PRO A 169 14.71 -0.14 -14.55
C PRO A 169 13.31 0.31 -14.12
N ARG A 170 12.58 -0.54 -13.38
CA ARG A 170 11.22 -0.26 -12.89
C ARG A 170 11.21 0.54 -11.60
#